data_d6e613dbf34f0ad4e36e78a6b2f473d3
#
_entry.id   d6e613dbf34f0ad4e36e78a6b2f473d3
#
_cell.length_a   1.000
_cell.length_b   1.000
_cell.length_c   1.000
_cell.angle_alpha   90.00
_cell.angle_beta   90.00
_cell.angle_gamma   90.00
#
_symmetry.space_group_name_H-M   'P 1'
#
loop_
_entity.id
_entity.type
_entity.pdbx_description
1 polymer ?
#
loop_
_entity_poly.entity_id
_entity_poly.type
_entity_poly.pdbx_seq_one_letter_code
_entity_poly.pdbx_strand_id
1 'polypeptide(L)'
;MPIVRNSLVTTSLVVLAALAAMPASAANVEATSAVDAVTVYPDGASVTRAVVVDIPAGENTLVVKDFPLTLDPSSLRVEGEAGTKLTIGAIDTRPPRAAPPVNLPELDKRIEALKDERANLQGAIAAATARRKFAERFAETSPAGIGEKGEARPIADWRVAFAAVAEEVASADTAIRDAERKQRDIDREIARLESDRAIKPPSRLEVRIDLASAAATRATLRVTYAVRAARWTPLYDARLDTGAKDRKPALELVRRAEIVQTTGEDWSNVALSVSTVRSARGDKAPELNSLVVQYPPAARPAPASAAMDNPRQDSRSRAMAKTLEPAAEREKADEQQAVAEVGGFQVVFKIPGRVSVGASEGAKNLRVSTATIAPDLAARSVPVIDPTAFLEASFTQNEEAPLLPGRIAIYRDGVFVGRGHMTAAGKDETVRLGFGADDKVKIEHSVVKRNEGSAGLIVTTSKTDERAFKTVIRNGHDFPIRIAIEDQLPVSENEEIQVEMLPSTTPPTATNLHDRRGVLEWAFEAKPNEVKDIGFAWRVRWPKDKGVVMMPAG
;
A
#
# COMPACT_ATOMS: atom_id res chain seq x y z
N MET A 1 -24.87 -69.53 -94.19
CA MET A 1 -25.36 -68.22 -93.81
C MET A 1 -25.38 -68.14 -92.27
N PRO A 2 -24.55 -67.40 -91.65
CA PRO A 2 -24.83 -66.96 -90.29
C PRO A 2 -24.72 -65.43 -90.18
N ILE A 3 -25.54 -64.85 -89.36
CA ILE A 3 -25.74 -63.45 -89.06
C ILE A 3 -24.75 -63.09 -87.91
N VAL A 4 -23.91 -62.06 -88.20
CA VAL A 4 -23.04 -61.47 -87.25
C VAL A 4 -23.82 -60.43 -86.42
N ARG A 5 -23.81 -60.53 -85.07
CA ARG A 5 -24.36 -59.52 -84.17
C ARG A 5 -23.22 -58.77 -83.53
N ASN A 6 -23.11 -57.50 -83.83
CA ASN A 6 -22.21 -56.49 -83.21
C ASN A 6 -22.73 -56.18 -81.80
N SER A 7 -21.88 -56.36 -80.73
CA SER A 7 -22.12 -55.87 -79.43
C SER A 7 -21.28 -54.60 -79.25
N LEU A 8 -21.94 -53.47 -79.02
CA LEU A 8 -21.29 -52.19 -78.54
C LEU A 8 -21.03 -52.29 -77.06
N VAL A 9 -19.78 -52.28 -76.69
CA VAL A 9 -19.37 -52.15 -75.30
C VAL A 9 -19.22 -50.62 -75.00
N THR A 10 -20.16 -50.11 -74.22
CA THR A 10 -20.08 -48.74 -73.67
C THR A 10 -19.21 -48.71 -72.40
N THR A 11 -17.99 -48.17 -72.50
CA THR A 11 -17.08 -47.98 -71.37
C THR A 11 -17.51 -46.72 -70.64
N SER A 12 -18.15 -46.84 -69.46
CA SER A 12 -18.45 -45.74 -68.57
C SER A 12 -17.18 -45.34 -67.82
N LEU A 13 -16.66 -44.15 -68.11
CA LEU A 13 -15.54 -43.50 -67.39
C LEU A 13 -16.08 -42.87 -66.11
N VAL A 14 -15.88 -43.56 -64.96
CA VAL A 14 -16.15 -42.98 -63.63
C VAL A 14 -14.98 -42.08 -63.24
N VAL A 15 -15.18 -40.78 -63.40
CA VAL A 15 -14.24 -39.75 -62.84
C VAL A 15 -14.48 -39.64 -61.36
N LEU A 16 -13.60 -40.29 -60.57
CA LEU A 16 -13.54 -40.16 -59.12
C LEU A 16 -12.88 -38.82 -58.79
N ALA A 17 -13.68 -37.77 -58.53
CA ALA A 17 -13.19 -36.50 -58.04
C ALA A 17 -12.72 -36.68 -56.58
N ALA A 18 -11.42 -36.93 -56.39
CA ALA A 18 -10.79 -36.85 -55.08
C ALA A 18 -10.77 -35.34 -54.67
N LEU A 19 -11.75 -34.94 -53.82
CA LEU A 19 -11.64 -33.71 -53.04
C LEU A 19 -10.41 -33.86 -52.13
N ALA A 20 -9.29 -33.28 -52.52
CA ALA A 20 -8.18 -33.05 -51.63
C ALA A 20 -8.68 -32.12 -50.53
N ALA A 21 -8.94 -32.65 -49.33
CA ALA A 21 -9.11 -31.86 -48.12
C ALA A 21 -7.79 -31.12 -47.87
N MET A 22 -7.71 -29.87 -48.34
CA MET A 22 -6.64 -28.96 -47.91
C MET A 22 -6.72 -28.90 -46.36
N PRO A 23 -5.59 -29.06 -45.66
CA PRO A 23 -5.60 -28.79 -44.23
C PRO A 23 -6.09 -27.37 -44.04
N ALA A 24 -7.23 -27.21 -43.35
CA ALA A 24 -7.73 -25.91 -42.96
C ALA A 24 -6.66 -25.29 -42.03
N SER A 25 -5.87 -24.36 -42.56
CA SER A 25 -4.95 -23.58 -41.76
C SER A 25 -5.81 -22.83 -40.74
N ALA A 26 -5.59 -23.04 -39.46
CA ALA A 26 -6.28 -22.35 -38.39
C ALA A 26 -6.15 -20.81 -38.66
N ALA A 27 -7.27 -20.14 -38.78
CA ALA A 27 -7.27 -18.70 -39.05
C ALA A 27 -6.86 -17.97 -37.75
N ASN A 28 -5.88 -17.06 -37.86
CA ASN A 28 -5.54 -16.20 -36.73
C ASN A 28 -6.56 -15.04 -36.67
N VAL A 29 -7.30 -14.97 -35.57
CA VAL A 29 -8.25 -13.92 -35.27
C VAL A 29 -7.64 -13.03 -34.19
N GLU A 30 -7.33 -11.77 -34.52
CA GLU A 30 -6.86 -10.80 -33.54
C GLU A 30 -8.06 -10.13 -32.87
N ALA A 31 -8.00 -9.99 -31.53
CA ALA A 31 -9.01 -9.28 -30.76
C ALA A 31 -8.39 -8.40 -29.68
N THR A 32 -9.10 -7.33 -29.36
CA THR A 32 -8.80 -6.47 -28.21
C THR A 32 -9.54 -6.96 -26.98
N SER A 33 -8.99 -6.70 -25.80
CA SER A 33 -9.62 -7.04 -24.54
C SER A 33 -9.59 -5.87 -23.57
N ALA A 34 -10.53 -5.83 -22.64
CA ALA A 34 -10.58 -4.84 -21.58
C ALA A 34 -10.70 -5.57 -20.23
N VAL A 35 -10.06 -5.02 -19.19
CA VAL A 35 -10.27 -5.51 -17.82
C VAL A 35 -11.70 -5.21 -17.42
N ASP A 36 -12.46 -6.25 -17.06
CA ASP A 36 -13.87 -6.11 -16.67
C ASP A 36 -14.06 -6.24 -15.16
N ALA A 37 -13.40 -7.22 -14.54
CA ALA A 37 -13.51 -7.46 -13.10
C ALA A 37 -12.15 -7.77 -12.48
N VAL A 38 -11.97 -7.35 -11.24
CA VAL A 38 -10.76 -7.63 -10.45
C VAL A 38 -11.14 -8.00 -9.02
N THR A 39 -10.60 -9.12 -8.54
CA THR A 39 -10.66 -9.49 -7.12
C THR A 39 -9.26 -9.39 -6.52
N VAL A 40 -9.08 -8.46 -5.59
CA VAL A 40 -7.77 -8.24 -4.93
C VAL A 40 -7.70 -9.04 -3.64
N TYR A 41 -6.60 -9.77 -3.46
CA TYR A 41 -6.24 -10.54 -2.28
C TYR A 41 -5.18 -9.82 -1.45
N PRO A 42 -4.89 -10.24 -0.21
CA PRO A 42 -3.78 -9.69 0.56
C PRO A 42 -2.40 -9.90 -0.08
N ASP A 43 -2.28 -10.85 -1.01
CA ASP A 43 -1.03 -11.33 -1.61
C ASP A 43 -1.06 -11.45 -3.13
N GLY A 44 -2.05 -10.88 -3.79
CA GLY A 44 -2.21 -10.94 -5.25
C GLY A 44 -3.54 -10.38 -5.71
N ALA A 45 -3.86 -10.58 -7.00
CA ALA A 45 -5.19 -10.32 -7.54
C ALA A 45 -5.54 -11.32 -8.64
N SER A 46 -6.83 -11.58 -8.80
CA SER A 46 -7.41 -12.26 -9.95
C SER A 46 -8.04 -11.22 -10.86
N VAL A 47 -7.60 -11.16 -12.11
CA VAL A 47 -8.05 -10.19 -13.11
C VAL A 47 -8.84 -10.96 -14.18
N THR A 48 -10.04 -10.50 -14.49
CA THR A 48 -10.87 -11.02 -15.57
C THR A 48 -10.99 -9.97 -16.67
N ARG A 49 -10.56 -10.35 -17.88
CA ARG A 49 -10.69 -9.53 -19.08
C ARG A 49 -11.82 -10.05 -19.94
N ALA A 50 -12.61 -9.15 -20.49
CA ALA A 50 -13.64 -9.44 -21.47
C ALA A 50 -13.08 -9.26 -22.88
N VAL A 51 -13.33 -10.23 -23.75
CA VAL A 51 -12.98 -10.24 -25.17
C VAL A 51 -14.25 -10.49 -25.98
N VAL A 52 -14.63 -9.53 -26.82
CA VAL A 52 -15.75 -9.70 -27.75
C VAL A 52 -15.16 -9.86 -29.14
N VAL A 53 -15.48 -10.98 -29.80
CA VAL A 53 -14.86 -11.36 -31.07
C VAL A 53 -15.83 -12.10 -31.98
N ASP A 54 -15.72 -11.86 -33.27
CA ASP A 54 -16.42 -12.62 -34.30
C ASP A 54 -15.52 -13.79 -34.75
N ILE A 55 -15.95 -15.02 -34.49
CA ILE A 55 -15.20 -16.25 -34.75
C ILE A 55 -15.75 -16.92 -36.03
N PRO A 56 -14.90 -17.15 -37.04
CA PRO A 56 -15.29 -17.93 -38.22
C PRO A 56 -15.62 -19.37 -37.88
N ALA A 57 -16.34 -20.08 -38.80
CA ALA A 57 -16.55 -21.51 -38.66
C ALA A 57 -15.23 -22.28 -38.82
N GLY A 58 -15.07 -23.39 -38.09
CA GLY A 58 -13.86 -24.22 -38.08
C GLY A 58 -12.91 -23.95 -36.95
N GLU A 59 -11.64 -24.34 -37.13
CA GLU A 59 -10.55 -24.15 -36.19
C GLU A 59 -9.93 -22.76 -36.35
N ASN A 60 -9.79 -22.02 -35.27
CA ASN A 60 -9.26 -20.68 -35.21
C ASN A 60 -8.32 -20.52 -34.03
N THR A 61 -7.28 -19.70 -34.16
CA THR A 61 -6.46 -19.27 -33.04
C THR A 61 -6.74 -17.80 -32.76
N LEU A 62 -7.38 -17.53 -31.61
CA LEU A 62 -7.59 -16.16 -31.14
C LEU A 62 -6.31 -15.62 -30.51
N VAL A 63 -5.89 -14.46 -30.96
CA VAL A 63 -4.69 -13.75 -30.47
C VAL A 63 -5.15 -12.50 -29.74
N VAL A 64 -4.93 -12.46 -28.43
CA VAL A 64 -5.23 -11.31 -27.57
C VAL A 64 -3.94 -10.74 -27.02
N LYS A 65 -3.71 -9.46 -27.28
CA LYS A 65 -2.49 -8.72 -26.90
C LYS A 65 -2.71 -7.95 -25.60
N ASP A 66 -1.64 -7.31 -25.10
CA ASP A 66 -1.68 -6.35 -24.01
C ASP A 66 -1.87 -6.91 -22.60
N PHE A 67 -1.51 -8.18 -22.35
CA PHE A 67 -1.46 -8.72 -21.00
C PHE A 67 -0.20 -8.29 -20.25
N PRO A 68 -0.27 -8.10 -18.91
CA PRO A 68 0.87 -7.71 -18.11
C PRO A 68 1.92 -8.81 -18.02
N LEU A 69 3.21 -8.45 -17.95
CA LEU A 69 4.30 -9.42 -17.74
C LEU A 69 4.24 -10.14 -16.40
N THR A 70 3.52 -9.58 -15.44
CA THR A 70 3.30 -10.15 -14.10
C THR A 70 2.22 -11.24 -14.05
N LEU A 71 1.57 -11.53 -15.18
CA LEU A 71 0.60 -12.61 -15.31
C LEU A 71 1.26 -13.96 -15.01
N ASP A 72 0.58 -14.78 -14.19
CA ASP A 72 0.99 -16.17 -13.96
C ASP A 72 0.35 -17.08 -15.03
N PRO A 73 1.14 -17.61 -15.97
CA PRO A 73 0.60 -18.43 -17.06
C PRO A 73 -0.17 -19.68 -16.59
N SER A 74 0.20 -20.25 -15.46
CA SER A 74 -0.44 -21.44 -14.90
C SER A 74 -1.87 -21.17 -14.38
N SER A 75 -2.16 -19.89 -14.10
CA SER A 75 -3.46 -19.43 -13.59
C SER A 75 -4.48 -19.10 -14.69
N LEU A 76 -4.07 -19.09 -15.96
CA LEU A 76 -4.96 -18.75 -17.07
C LEU A 76 -6.15 -19.68 -17.15
N ARG A 77 -7.33 -19.07 -17.19
CA ARG A 77 -8.61 -19.74 -17.41
C ARG A 77 -9.40 -18.95 -18.44
N VAL A 78 -10.05 -19.66 -19.35
CA VAL A 78 -10.89 -19.07 -20.39
C VAL A 78 -12.26 -19.68 -20.35
N GLU A 79 -13.26 -18.85 -20.23
CA GLU A 79 -14.67 -19.20 -20.32
C GLU A 79 -15.28 -18.41 -21.48
N GLY A 80 -16.29 -18.96 -22.14
CA GLY A 80 -16.89 -18.29 -23.27
C GLY A 80 -18.35 -18.60 -23.49
N GLU A 81 -19.08 -17.60 -23.95
CA GLU A 81 -20.47 -17.70 -24.38
C GLU A 81 -20.56 -17.31 -25.85
N ALA A 82 -21.24 -18.12 -26.66
CA ALA A 82 -21.46 -17.92 -28.08
C ALA A 82 -22.84 -18.35 -28.50
N GLY A 83 -23.33 -17.85 -29.61
CA GLY A 83 -24.62 -18.25 -30.17
C GLY A 83 -24.65 -19.67 -30.74
N THR A 84 -23.47 -20.31 -30.92
CA THR A 84 -23.30 -21.69 -31.40
C THR A 84 -22.34 -22.45 -30.50
N LYS A 85 -22.25 -23.77 -30.68
CA LYS A 85 -21.30 -24.59 -29.92
C LYS A 85 -19.88 -24.13 -30.20
N LEU A 86 -19.22 -23.61 -29.14
CA LEU A 86 -17.83 -23.20 -29.13
C LEU A 86 -17.01 -24.16 -28.28
N THR A 87 -15.90 -24.65 -28.80
CA THR A 87 -14.94 -25.48 -28.07
C THR A 87 -13.67 -24.65 -27.84
N ILE A 88 -13.21 -24.57 -26.61
CA ILE A 88 -11.95 -23.96 -26.22
C ILE A 88 -10.89 -25.03 -26.08
N GLY A 89 -9.80 -24.91 -26.82
CA GLY A 89 -8.68 -25.84 -26.85
C GLY A 89 -7.49 -25.36 -25.99
N ALA A 90 -6.29 -25.39 -26.58
CA ALA A 90 -5.06 -24.98 -25.89
C ALA A 90 -5.02 -23.47 -25.65
N ILE A 91 -4.39 -23.09 -24.53
CA ILE A 91 -4.17 -21.69 -24.16
C ILE A 91 -2.67 -21.51 -23.93
N ASP A 92 -2.05 -20.64 -24.75
CA ASP A 92 -0.62 -20.36 -24.72
C ASP A 92 -0.37 -18.90 -24.38
N THR A 93 0.74 -18.63 -23.66
CA THR A 93 1.28 -17.29 -23.48
C THR A 93 2.57 -17.16 -24.28
N ARG A 94 2.72 -16.05 -24.98
CA ARG A 94 3.96 -15.74 -25.69
C ARG A 94 4.56 -14.44 -25.18
N PRO A 95 5.91 -14.34 -25.15
CA PRO A 95 6.56 -13.06 -24.89
C PRO A 95 6.12 -12.04 -25.96
N PRO A 96 6.15 -10.75 -25.62
CA PRO A 96 5.74 -9.71 -26.55
C PRO A 96 6.57 -9.83 -27.82
N ARG A 97 5.89 -9.81 -28.97
CA ARG A 97 6.56 -9.61 -30.24
C ARG A 97 7.29 -8.28 -30.15
N ALA A 98 8.59 -8.25 -30.49
CA ALA A 98 9.30 -7.00 -30.57
C ALA A 98 8.45 -6.04 -31.41
N ALA A 99 8.01 -4.93 -30.81
CA ALA A 99 7.28 -3.90 -31.57
C ALA A 99 8.13 -3.56 -32.80
N PRO A 100 7.52 -3.35 -33.99
CA PRO A 100 8.29 -2.84 -35.09
C PRO A 100 9.05 -1.62 -34.59
N PRO A 101 10.37 -1.52 -34.85
CA PRO A 101 11.14 -0.42 -34.32
C PRO A 101 10.40 0.87 -34.69
N VAL A 102 10.07 1.68 -33.70
CA VAL A 102 9.79 3.11 -33.94
C VAL A 102 10.87 3.53 -34.91
N ASN A 103 10.52 4.24 -35.99
CA ASN A 103 11.46 4.53 -37.07
C ASN A 103 12.60 5.38 -36.50
N LEU A 104 13.43 4.74 -35.66
CA LEU A 104 14.58 5.33 -34.98
C LEU A 104 15.48 6.09 -35.94
N PRO A 105 15.74 5.58 -37.21
CA PRO A 105 16.51 6.32 -38.17
C PRO A 105 15.92 7.66 -38.57
N GLU A 106 14.59 7.81 -38.66
CA GLU A 106 13.97 9.10 -38.94
C GLU A 106 13.99 10.05 -37.75
N LEU A 107 13.78 9.51 -36.56
CA LEU A 107 13.88 10.27 -35.33
C LEU A 107 15.32 10.79 -35.10
N ASP A 108 16.31 9.92 -35.31
CA ASP A 108 17.73 10.27 -35.22
C ASP A 108 18.12 11.34 -36.25
N LYS A 109 17.67 11.22 -37.50
CA LYS A 109 17.86 12.25 -38.54
C LYS A 109 17.21 13.58 -38.15
N ARG A 110 16.02 13.55 -37.53
CA ARG A 110 15.36 14.77 -37.10
C ARG A 110 16.11 15.46 -35.96
N ILE A 111 16.59 14.68 -34.97
CA ILE A 111 17.43 15.19 -33.87
C ILE A 111 18.72 15.79 -34.42
N GLU A 112 19.38 15.12 -35.37
CA GLU A 112 20.62 15.59 -36.01
C GLU A 112 20.39 16.90 -36.78
N ALA A 113 19.32 16.98 -37.58
CA ALA A 113 18.95 18.21 -38.28
C ALA A 113 18.69 19.39 -37.34
N LEU A 114 18.04 19.15 -36.19
CA LEU A 114 17.83 20.18 -35.20
C LEU A 114 19.13 20.60 -34.48
N LYS A 115 20.08 19.68 -34.27
CA LYS A 115 21.42 19.98 -33.73
C LYS A 115 22.22 20.83 -34.73
N ASP A 116 22.14 20.56 -36.00
CA ASP A 116 22.76 21.37 -37.05
C ASP A 116 22.16 22.78 -37.14
N GLU A 117 20.83 22.90 -37.07
CA GLU A 117 20.14 24.18 -37.01
C GLU A 117 20.54 25.00 -35.78
N ARG A 118 20.67 24.35 -34.61
CA ARG A 118 21.18 24.97 -33.39
C ARG A 118 22.60 25.48 -33.52
N ALA A 119 23.48 24.70 -34.17
CA ALA A 119 24.86 25.09 -34.44
C ALA A 119 24.93 26.32 -35.40
N ASN A 120 24.08 26.36 -36.41
CA ASN A 120 23.98 27.51 -37.31
C ASN A 120 23.54 28.78 -36.58
N LEU A 121 22.58 28.69 -35.67
CA LEU A 121 22.15 29.80 -34.82
C LEU A 121 23.28 30.25 -33.90
N GLN A 122 24.09 29.34 -33.37
CA GLN A 122 25.28 29.67 -32.56
C GLN A 122 26.28 30.48 -33.37
N GLY A 123 26.49 30.13 -34.65
CA GLY A 123 27.32 30.89 -35.58
C GLY A 123 26.75 32.32 -35.83
N ALA A 124 25.44 32.43 -35.99
CA ALA A 124 24.77 33.73 -36.17
C ALA A 124 24.92 34.65 -34.90
N ILE A 125 24.81 34.08 -33.70
CA ILE A 125 25.05 34.77 -32.45
C ILE A 125 26.49 35.28 -32.36
N ALA A 126 27.45 34.42 -32.72
CA ALA A 126 28.87 34.78 -32.71
C ALA A 126 29.15 35.93 -33.70
N ALA A 127 28.60 35.89 -34.90
CA ALA A 127 28.73 36.95 -35.89
C ALA A 127 28.10 38.28 -35.44
N ALA A 128 26.87 38.22 -34.88
CA ALA A 128 26.20 39.43 -34.36
C ALA A 128 26.96 40.01 -33.15
N THR A 129 27.51 39.15 -32.27
CA THR A 129 28.36 39.58 -31.15
C THR A 129 29.64 40.25 -31.61
N ALA A 130 30.26 39.73 -32.68
CA ALA A 130 31.44 40.34 -33.28
C ALA A 130 31.15 41.72 -33.88
N ARG A 131 30.01 41.88 -34.58
CA ARG A 131 29.53 43.18 -35.12
C ARG A 131 29.28 44.18 -34.00
N ARG A 132 28.61 43.77 -32.93
CA ARG A 132 28.35 44.59 -31.76
C ARG A 132 29.65 45.07 -31.13
N LYS A 133 30.62 44.17 -30.87
CA LYS A 133 31.93 44.50 -30.33
C LYS A 133 32.73 45.47 -31.22
N PHE A 134 32.61 45.30 -32.53
CA PHE A 134 33.22 46.23 -33.47
C PHE A 134 32.62 47.64 -33.36
N ALA A 135 31.29 47.74 -33.32
CA ALA A 135 30.57 48.99 -33.17
C ALA A 135 30.90 49.69 -31.84
N GLU A 136 30.94 48.94 -30.75
CA GLU A 136 31.34 49.44 -29.41
C GLU A 136 32.78 50.00 -29.40
N ARG A 137 33.75 49.26 -29.97
CA ARG A 137 35.14 49.70 -30.08
C ARG A 137 35.28 50.95 -30.95
N PHE A 138 34.47 51.03 -32.06
CA PHE A 138 34.45 52.21 -32.90
C PHE A 138 33.95 53.45 -32.12
N ALA A 139 32.93 53.27 -31.26
CA ALA A 139 32.42 54.34 -30.39
C ALA A 139 33.45 54.84 -29.34
N GLU A 140 34.34 53.94 -28.88
CA GLU A 140 35.41 54.26 -27.92
C GLU A 140 36.60 54.98 -28.59
N THR A 141 36.67 55.02 -29.90
CA THR A 141 37.79 55.61 -30.63
C THR A 141 37.71 57.14 -30.53
N SER A 142 38.83 57.75 -30.13
CA SER A 142 38.91 59.22 -30.01
C SER A 142 38.60 59.96 -31.32
N PRO A 143 37.83 61.05 -31.27
CA PRO A 143 37.50 61.86 -32.44
C PRO A 143 38.69 62.37 -33.26
N ALA A 144 39.87 62.43 -32.66
CA ALA A 144 41.11 62.91 -33.27
C ALA A 144 41.87 61.83 -34.09
N GLY A 145 41.39 60.55 -34.14
CA GLY A 145 42.18 59.44 -34.68
C GLY A 145 41.76 58.88 -36.03
N ILE A 146 40.75 59.40 -36.71
CA ILE A 146 40.21 58.84 -37.98
C ILE A 146 40.51 59.81 -39.12
N GLY A 147 41.71 59.72 -39.65
CA GLY A 147 42.14 60.44 -40.86
C GLY A 147 43.66 60.64 -40.90
N GLU A 148 44.27 60.61 -42.09
CA GLU A 148 45.73 60.66 -42.30
C GLU A 148 46.39 61.96 -41.75
N LYS A 149 45.61 62.95 -41.31
CA LYS A 149 46.15 64.27 -40.81
C LYS A 149 45.47 64.76 -39.54
N GLY A 150 44.68 64.03 -38.81
CA GLY A 150 44.18 64.43 -37.47
C GLY A 150 43.26 65.65 -37.47
N GLU A 151 42.62 66.03 -38.55
CA GLU A 151 41.68 67.14 -38.60
C GLU A 151 40.41 66.90 -37.85
N ALA A 152 39.99 67.84 -36.95
CA ALA A 152 38.73 67.72 -36.21
C ALA A 152 37.53 67.76 -37.16
N ARG A 153 36.71 66.67 -37.23
CA ARG A 153 35.48 66.67 -37.99
C ARG A 153 34.38 67.48 -37.32
N PRO A 154 33.46 68.06 -38.14
CA PRO A 154 32.30 68.78 -37.62
C PRO A 154 31.44 67.89 -36.66
N ILE A 155 30.85 68.46 -35.61
CA ILE A 155 30.00 67.85 -34.64
C ILE A 155 28.79 67.08 -35.31
N ALA A 156 28.33 67.58 -36.48
CA ALA A 156 27.27 66.97 -37.26
C ALA A 156 27.65 65.55 -37.73
N ASP A 157 28.90 65.33 -38.17
CA ASP A 157 29.38 64.03 -38.67
C ASP A 157 29.49 63.02 -37.53
N TRP A 158 29.87 63.49 -36.33
CA TRP A 158 29.91 62.67 -35.12
C TRP A 158 28.52 62.20 -34.69
N ARG A 159 27.50 63.07 -34.78
CA ARG A 159 26.12 62.68 -34.45
C ARG A 159 25.62 61.59 -35.38
N VAL A 160 25.93 61.67 -36.69
CA VAL A 160 25.60 60.65 -37.66
C VAL A 160 26.32 59.34 -37.37
N ALA A 161 27.63 59.41 -37.05
CA ALA A 161 28.40 58.23 -36.69
C ALA A 161 27.86 57.53 -35.40
N PHE A 162 27.56 58.33 -34.36
CA PHE A 162 26.97 57.78 -33.12
C PHE A 162 25.58 57.18 -33.38
N ALA A 163 24.75 57.80 -34.19
CA ALA A 163 23.44 57.22 -34.56
C ALA A 163 23.61 55.89 -35.30
N ALA A 164 24.54 55.77 -36.23
CA ALA A 164 24.85 54.56 -36.96
C ALA A 164 25.40 53.46 -36.02
N VAL A 165 26.26 53.77 -35.07
CA VAL A 165 26.75 52.84 -34.04
C VAL A 165 25.59 52.34 -33.18
N ALA A 166 24.73 53.25 -32.69
CA ALA A 166 23.60 52.90 -31.87
C ALA A 166 22.62 51.96 -32.61
N GLU A 167 22.35 52.23 -33.90
CA GLU A 167 21.51 51.39 -34.75
C GLU A 167 22.14 49.99 -34.96
N GLU A 168 23.44 49.91 -35.24
CA GLU A 168 24.14 48.65 -35.42
C GLU A 168 24.15 47.79 -34.13
N VAL A 169 24.40 48.42 -32.96
CA VAL A 169 24.32 47.75 -31.67
C VAL A 169 22.91 47.22 -31.41
N ALA A 170 21.87 48.02 -31.61
CA ALA A 170 20.50 47.63 -31.42
C ALA A 170 20.08 46.50 -32.38
N SER A 171 20.52 46.56 -33.61
CA SER A 171 20.29 45.50 -34.65
C SER A 171 21.00 44.20 -34.25
N ALA A 172 22.26 44.26 -33.82
CA ALA A 172 23.02 43.10 -33.36
C ALA A 172 22.38 42.46 -32.10
N ASP A 173 21.99 43.28 -31.11
CA ASP A 173 21.30 42.81 -29.92
C ASP A 173 19.95 42.13 -30.21
N THR A 174 19.23 42.67 -31.20
CA THR A 174 17.95 42.03 -31.65
C THR A 174 18.22 40.68 -32.29
N ALA A 175 19.23 40.62 -33.17
CA ALA A 175 19.61 39.36 -33.83
C ALA A 175 20.06 38.30 -32.83
N ILE A 176 20.82 38.69 -31.78
CA ILE A 176 21.25 37.80 -30.70
C ILE A 176 20.04 37.25 -29.95
N ARG A 177 19.14 38.15 -29.48
CA ARG A 177 17.94 37.72 -28.73
C ARG A 177 17.03 36.77 -29.53
N ASP A 178 16.85 37.07 -30.80
CA ASP A 178 16.00 36.22 -31.67
C ASP A 178 16.63 34.85 -31.94
N ALA A 179 17.95 34.81 -32.15
CA ALA A 179 18.66 33.54 -32.34
C ALA A 179 18.67 32.71 -31.04
N GLU A 180 18.90 33.33 -29.87
CA GLU A 180 18.83 32.66 -28.57
C GLU A 180 17.42 32.11 -28.25
N ARG A 181 16.36 32.85 -28.66
CA ARG A 181 15.00 32.37 -28.50
C ARG A 181 14.77 31.12 -29.33
N LYS A 182 15.17 31.12 -30.60
CA LYS A 182 15.09 29.96 -31.50
C LYS A 182 15.91 28.77 -30.95
N GLN A 183 17.11 29.01 -30.40
CA GLN A 183 17.90 27.94 -29.78
C GLN A 183 17.15 27.29 -28.64
N ARG A 184 16.53 28.06 -27.72
CA ARG A 184 15.74 27.50 -26.62
C ARG A 184 14.55 26.67 -27.11
N ASP A 185 13.91 27.07 -28.21
CA ASP A 185 12.81 26.33 -28.82
C ASP A 185 13.30 25.00 -29.38
N ILE A 186 14.43 25.01 -30.08
CA ILE A 186 15.09 23.81 -30.62
C ILE A 186 15.55 22.88 -29.49
N ASP A 187 16.15 23.41 -28.41
CA ASP A 187 16.58 22.61 -27.26
C ASP A 187 15.39 21.89 -26.60
N ARG A 188 14.23 22.53 -26.51
CA ARG A 188 13.00 21.91 -26.00
C ARG A 188 12.51 20.79 -26.90
N GLU A 189 12.54 20.99 -28.22
CA GLU A 189 12.12 19.98 -29.19
C GLU A 189 13.10 18.79 -29.23
N ILE A 190 14.41 19.01 -29.14
CA ILE A 190 15.41 17.94 -29.01
C ILE A 190 15.14 17.13 -27.74
N ALA A 191 14.96 17.79 -26.59
CA ALA A 191 14.68 17.09 -25.32
C ALA A 191 13.39 16.25 -25.40
N ARG A 192 12.35 16.73 -26.08
CA ARG A 192 11.12 15.97 -26.31
C ARG A 192 11.38 14.74 -27.18
N LEU A 193 12.06 14.90 -28.32
CA LEU A 193 12.35 13.79 -29.23
C LEU A 193 13.30 12.75 -28.60
N GLU A 194 14.26 13.17 -27.78
CA GLU A 194 15.12 12.28 -27.00
C GLU A 194 14.33 11.52 -25.91
N SER A 195 13.33 12.16 -25.28
CA SER A 195 12.39 11.49 -24.38
C SER A 195 11.56 10.45 -25.12
N ASP A 196 10.99 10.81 -26.28
CA ASP A 196 10.20 9.88 -27.11
C ASP A 196 11.06 8.69 -27.59
N ARG A 197 12.35 8.92 -27.89
CA ARG A 197 13.32 7.87 -28.22
C ARG A 197 13.58 6.91 -27.03
N ALA A 198 13.56 7.41 -25.80
CA ALA A 198 13.81 6.64 -24.59
C ALA A 198 12.60 5.81 -24.15
N ILE A 199 11.38 6.13 -24.63
CA ILE A 199 10.17 5.37 -24.33
C ILE A 199 10.29 4.00 -25.01
N LYS A 200 10.76 3.00 -24.25
CA LYS A 200 10.56 1.61 -24.66
C LYS A 200 9.08 1.32 -24.56
N PRO A 201 8.42 0.87 -25.65
CA PRO A 201 7.02 0.44 -25.55
C PRO A 201 6.92 -0.59 -24.44
N PRO A 202 5.92 -0.51 -23.53
CA PRO A 202 5.77 -1.46 -22.46
C PRO A 202 5.72 -2.86 -23.04
N SER A 203 6.59 -3.74 -22.58
CA SER A 203 6.59 -5.15 -22.97
C SER A 203 5.29 -5.77 -22.45
N ARG A 204 4.46 -6.33 -23.32
CA ARG A 204 3.17 -6.96 -23.01
C ARG A 204 3.18 -8.39 -23.50
N LEU A 205 2.52 -9.30 -22.77
CA LEU A 205 2.34 -10.68 -23.19
C LEU A 205 1.20 -10.78 -24.21
N GLU A 206 1.32 -11.76 -25.10
CA GLU A 206 0.29 -12.20 -26.04
C GLU A 206 -0.29 -13.53 -25.53
N VAL A 207 -1.61 -13.60 -25.40
CA VAL A 207 -2.33 -14.85 -25.08
C VAL A 207 -2.96 -15.37 -26.35
N ARG A 208 -2.72 -16.64 -26.65
CA ARG A 208 -3.30 -17.38 -27.77
C ARG A 208 -4.26 -18.44 -27.23
N ILE A 209 -5.42 -18.49 -27.83
CA ILE A 209 -6.50 -19.41 -27.44
C ILE A 209 -6.97 -20.12 -28.70
N ASP A 210 -6.81 -21.43 -28.73
CA ASP A 210 -7.35 -22.24 -29.82
C ASP A 210 -8.85 -22.44 -29.63
N LEU A 211 -9.61 -22.13 -30.65
CA LEU A 211 -11.07 -22.16 -30.65
C LEU A 211 -11.57 -22.97 -31.84
N ALA A 212 -12.59 -23.80 -31.63
CA ALA A 212 -13.32 -24.46 -32.73
C ALA A 212 -14.80 -24.12 -32.63
N SER A 213 -15.34 -23.57 -33.72
CA SER A 213 -16.77 -23.22 -33.83
C SER A 213 -17.45 -23.94 -34.97
N ALA A 214 -18.67 -24.45 -34.72
CA ALA A 214 -19.44 -25.17 -35.73
C ALA A 214 -19.95 -24.25 -36.87
N ALA A 215 -20.16 -22.97 -36.60
CA ALA A 215 -20.58 -21.95 -37.54
C ALA A 215 -19.97 -20.60 -37.15
N ALA A 216 -19.92 -19.65 -38.07
CA ALA A 216 -19.50 -18.29 -37.76
C ALA A 216 -20.42 -17.71 -36.66
N THR A 217 -19.81 -17.19 -35.58
CA THR A 217 -20.53 -16.70 -34.40
C THR A 217 -19.81 -15.58 -33.73
N ARG A 218 -20.57 -14.68 -33.12
CA ARG A 218 -20.03 -13.70 -32.17
C ARG A 218 -19.94 -14.35 -30.79
N ALA A 219 -18.76 -14.27 -30.20
CA ALA A 219 -18.50 -14.83 -28.87
C ALA A 219 -18.05 -13.74 -27.90
N THR A 220 -18.42 -13.93 -26.65
CA THR A 220 -17.87 -13.17 -25.52
C THR A 220 -17.05 -14.13 -24.66
N LEU A 221 -15.75 -13.90 -24.61
CA LEU A 221 -14.82 -14.70 -23.82
C LEU A 221 -14.41 -13.93 -22.58
N ARG A 222 -14.26 -14.65 -21.47
CA ARG A 222 -13.68 -14.14 -20.22
C ARG A 222 -12.35 -14.83 -19.98
N VAL A 223 -11.30 -14.05 -19.98
CA VAL A 223 -9.93 -14.53 -19.70
C VAL A 223 -9.55 -14.11 -18.30
N THR A 224 -9.44 -15.09 -17.39
CA THR A 224 -9.10 -14.86 -15.99
C THR A 224 -7.67 -15.32 -15.72
N TYR A 225 -6.90 -14.51 -15.00
CA TYR A 225 -5.52 -14.81 -14.62
C TYR A 225 -5.15 -14.18 -13.27
N ALA A 226 -4.14 -14.75 -12.62
CA ALA A 226 -3.60 -14.22 -11.37
C ALA A 226 -2.38 -13.32 -11.62
N VAL A 227 -2.26 -12.29 -10.81
CA VAL A 227 -1.09 -11.39 -10.72
C VAL A 227 -0.66 -11.23 -9.28
N ARG A 228 0.67 -11.23 -9.01
CA ARG A 228 1.23 -11.10 -7.66
C ARG A 228 1.55 -9.66 -7.27
N ALA A 229 1.64 -8.76 -8.24
CA ALA A 229 2.03 -7.37 -8.03
C ALA A 229 0.84 -6.47 -7.62
N ALA A 230 -0.13 -7.02 -6.91
CA ALA A 230 -1.27 -6.30 -6.35
C ALA A 230 -1.58 -6.84 -4.96
N ARG A 231 -2.09 -5.99 -4.07
CA ARG A 231 -2.52 -6.39 -2.73
C ARG A 231 -3.52 -5.39 -2.17
N TRP A 232 -4.29 -5.83 -1.19
CA TRP A 232 -5.05 -4.91 -0.37
C TRP A 232 -4.72 -5.09 1.12
N THR A 233 -4.90 -4.02 1.88
CA THR A 233 -4.67 -3.99 3.32
C THR A 233 -5.89 -3.36 3.99
N PRO A 234 -6.43 -3.97 5.07
CA PRO A 234 -7.53 -3.39 5.81
C PRO A 234 -7.06 -2.15 6.59
N LEU A 235 -7.87 -1.10 6.53
CA LEU A 235 -7.75 0.10 7.31
C LEU A 235 -9.06 0.35 8.05
N TYR A 236 -8.99 1.00 9.20
CA TYR A 236 -10.16 1.31 10.01
C TYR A 236 -10.15 2.76 10.48
N ASP A 237 -11.35 3.36 10.58
CA ASP A 237 -11.57 4.56 11.35
C ASP A 237 -12.54 4.22 12.49
N ALA A 238 -12.12 4.39 13.74
CA ALA A 238 -12.97 4.27 14.91
C ALA A 238 -13.33 5.66 15.42
N ARG A 239 -14.60 6.01 15.35
CA ARG A 239 -15.13 7.31 15.76
C ARG A 239 -16.06 7.11 16.94
N LEU A 240 -15.56 7.39 18.13
CA LEU A 240 -16.32 7.33 19.36
C LEU A 240 -17.01 8.68 19.61
N ASP A 241 -18.32 8.65 19.74
CA ASP A 241 -19.10 9.67 20.41
C ASP A 241 -19.27 9.20 21.87
N THR A 242 -18.70 9.92 22.82
CA THR A 242 -18.77 9.56 24.24
C THR A 242 -20.16 9.75 24.86
N GLY A 243 -21.11 10.28 24.08
CA GLY A 243 -22.46 10.53 24.52
C GLY A 243 -22.59 11.83 25.33
N ALA A 244 -23.74 11.97 25.97
CA ALA A 244 -24.05 13.06 26.88
C ALA A 244 -25.03 12.54 27.93
N LYS A 245 -25.47 13.38 28.89
CA LYS A 245 -26.40 13.00 29.97
C LYS A 245 -27.63 12.24 29.49
N ASP A 246 -28.17 12.62 28.29
CA ASP A 246 -29.36 12.02 27.71
C ASP A 246 -29.11 11.22 26.42
N ARG A 247 -27.83 11.00 26.06
CA ARG A 247 -27.42 10.30 24.84
C ARG A 247 -26.36 9.24 25.16
N LYS A 248 -26.67 8.00 24.81
CA LYS A 248 -25.75 6.88 25.01
C LYS A 248 -24.52 7.01 24.13
N PRO A 249 -23.36 6.49 24.56
CA PRO A 249 -22.18 6.38 23.71
C PRO A 249 -22.45 5.59 22.44
N ALA A 250 -21.81 6.00 21.34
CA ALA A 250 -21.88 5.31 20.06
C ALA A 250 -20.50 5.24 19.40
N LEU A 251 -20.15 4.09 18.86
CA LEU A 251 -18.94 3.87 18.11
C LEU A 251 -19.28 3.63 16.63
N GLU A 252 -18.84 4.53 15.76
CA GLU A 252 -18.86 4.31 14.33
C GLU A 252 -17.53 3.65 13.91
N LEU A 253 -17.57 2.41 13.46
CA LEU A 253 -16.43 1.68 12.94
C LEU A 253 -16.51 1.62 11.41
N VAL A 254 -15.66 2.39 10.73
CA VAL A 254 -15.56 2.40 9.27
C VAL A 254 -14.44 1.45 8.85
N ARG A 255 -14.78 0.46 8.04
CA ARG A 255 -13.85 -0.48 7.44
C ARG A 255 -13.49 0.00 6.04
N ARG A 256 -12.20 0.09 5.73
CA ARG A 256 -11.66 0.52 4.44
C ARG A 256 -10.68 -0.50 3.86
N ALA A 257 -10.56 -0.52 2.54
CA ALA A 257 -9.55 -1.28 1.82
C ALA A 257 -8.55 -0.32 1.18
N GLU A 258 -7.28 -0.44 1.53
CA GLU A 258 -6.16 0.21 0.86
C GLU A 258 -5.63 -0.73 -0.21
N ILE A 259 -5.80 -0.38 -1.48
CA ILE A 259 -5.40 -1.19 -2.64
C ILE A 259 -4.15 -0.56 -3.25
N VAL A 260 -3.12 -1.39 -3.42
CA VAL A 260 -1.88 -1.02 -4.12
C VAL A 260 -1.66 -2.03 -5.24
N GLN A 261 -1.41 -1.55 -6.46
CA GLN A 261 -1.08 -2.40 -7.58
C GLN A 261 0.07 -1.82 -8.39
N THR A 262 0.97 -2.69 -8.87
CA THR A 262 2.10 -2.38 -9.74
C THR A 262 2.21 -3.43 -10.85
N THR A 263 1.05 -3.89 -11.34
CA THR A 263 0.96 -4.94 -12.36
C THR A 263 1.45 -4.47 -13.74
N GLY A 264 1.54 -3.16 -13.93
CA GLY A 264 1.79 -2.53 -15.22
C GLY A 264 0.53 -2.45 -16.10
N GLU A 265 -0.64 -2.77 -15.58
CA GLU A 265 -1.93 -2.73 -16.26
C GLU A 265 -2.89 -1.82 -15.50
N ASP A 266 -3.48 -0.85 -16.18
CA ASP A 266 -4.49 0.01 -15.56
C ASP A 266 -5.85 -0.70 -15.51
N TRP A 267 -6.42 -0.76 -14.32
CA TRP A 267 -7.77 -1.27 -14.11
C TRP A 267 -8.76 -0.11 -14.23
N SER A 268 -9.20 0.17 -15.45
CA SER A 268 -10.09 1.29 -15.72
C SER A 268 -11.54 0.84 -15.75
N ASN A 269 -12.40 1.49 -14.93
CA ASN A 269 -13.85 1.23 -14.90
C ASN A 269 -14.19 -0.26 -14.70
N VAL A 270 -13.59 -0.90 -13.68
CA VAL A 270 -13.73 -2.34 -13.41
C VAL A 270 -14.71 -2.61 -12.26
N ALA A 271 -15.36 -3.78 -12.29
CA ALA A 271 -16.04 -4.34 -11.12
C ALA A 271 -14.96 -4.83 -10.13
N LEU A 272 -14.84 -4.14 -8.99
CA LEU A 272 -13.77 -4.39 -8.02
C LEU A 272 -14.31 -5.12 -6.79
N SER A 273 -13.57 -6.14 -6.36
CA SER A 273 -13.83 -6.86 -5.11
C SER A 273 -12.54 -7.02 -4.32
N VAL A 274 -12.64 -7.11 -2.99
CA VAL A 274 -11.52 -7.49 -2.12
C VAL A 274 -11.89 -8.75 -1.35
N SER A 275 -10.95 -9.68 -1.23
CA SER A 275 -11.17 -10.97 -0.59
C SER A 275 -10.18 -11.20 0.54
N THR A 276 -10.62 -11.92 1.59
CA THR A 276 -9.77 -12.29 2.74
C THR A 276 -8.89 -13.50 2.47
N VAL A 277 -9.10 -14.21 1.36
CA VAL A 277 -8.30 -15.36 0.95
C VAL A 277 -6.86 -14.95 0.69
N ARG A 278 -5.92 -15.78 1.09
CA ARG A 278 -4.49 -15.64 0.77
C ARG A 278 -4.12 -16.66 -0.29
N SER A 279 -4.06 -16.20 -1.54
CA SER A 279 -3.88 -17.08 -2.71
C SER A 279 -2.44 -17.60 -2.88
N ALA A 280 -1.46 -16.97 -2.23
CA ALA A 280 -0.05 -17.33 -2.33
C ALA A 280 0.47 -18.20 -1.16
N ARG A 281 -0.31 -18.41 -0.08
CA ARG A 281 0.02 -19.38 0.97
C ARG A 281 -0.33 -20.78 0.47
N GLY A 282 0.60 -21.72 0.62
CA GLY A 282 0.40 -23.12 0.22
C GLY A 282 -0.92 -23.72 0.75
N ASP A 283 -1.38 -24.75 0.10
CA ASP A 283 -2.64 -25.47 0.32
C ASP A 283 -2.60 -26.44 1.52
N LYS A 284 -1.42 -26.62 2.14
CA LYS A 284 -1.19 -27.59 3.22
C LYS A 284 -0.60 -26.92 4.46
N ALA A 285 -0.94 -27.47 5.62
CA ALA A 285 -0.25 -27.13 6.87
C ALA A 285 1.23 -27.56 6.78
N PRO A 286 2.16 -26.77 7.36
CA PRO A 286 3.56 -27.15 7.43
C PRO A 286 3.71 -28.46 8.23
N GLU A 287 4.60 -29.34 7.79
CA GLU A 287 4.93 -30.58 8.50
C GLU A 287 5.89 -30.26 9.65
N LEU A 288 5.56 -30.79 10.83
CA LEU A 288 6.42 -30.65 12.00
C LEU A 288 7.42 -31.80 12.02
N ASN A 289 8.70 -31.47 11.95
CA ASN A 289 9.78 -32.43 12.11
C ASN A 289 9.99 -32.77 13.59
N SER A 290 10.49 -33.99 13.86
CA SER A 290 10.81 -34.41 15.22
C SER A 290 11.88 -33.53 15.84
N LEU A 291 11.63 -33.05 17.07
CA LEU A 291 12.63 -32.37 17.90
C LEU A 291 13.46 -33.42 18.63
N VAL A 292 14.74 -33.55 18.26
CA VAL A 292 15.67 -34.49 18.89
C VAL A 292 16.52 -33.76 19.94
N VAL A 293 16.43 -34.23 21.20
CA VAL A 293 17.28 -33.75 22.28
C VAL A 293 18.58 -34.56 22.27
N GLN A 294 19.71 -33.89 22.10
CA GLN A 294 21.04 -34.50 22.11
C GLN A 294 21.96 -33.70 23.03
N TYR A 295 22.97 -34.38 23.60
CA TYR A 295 24.05 -33.65 24.27
C TYR A 295 24.79 -32.79 23.27
N PRO A 296 25.22 -31.56 23.66
CA PRO A 296 25.98 -30.71 22.73
C PRO A 296 27.25 -31.47 22.29
N PRO A 297 27.60 -31.44 20.99
CA PRO A 297 28.85 -32.03 20.53
C PRO A 297 30.02 -31.36 21.24
N ALA A 298 31.00 -32.16 21.68
CA ALA A 298 32.18 -31.65 22.34
C ALA A 298 32.79 -30.48 21.54
N ALA A 299 32.97 -29.36 22.24
CA ALA A 299 33.44 -28.12 21.60
C ALA A 299 34.78 -28.36 20.92
N ARG A 300 34.80 -28.30 19.58
CA ARG A 300 36.05 -28.18 18.84
C ARG A 300 36.61 -26.79 19.11
N PRO A 301 37.91 -26.65 19.45
CA PRO A 301 38.50 -25.34 19.63
C PRO A 301 38.35 -24.56 18.32
N ALA A 302 37.65 -23.44 18.38
CA ALA A 302 37.46 -22.52 17.27
C ALA A 302 38.80 -21.84 16.97
N PRO A 303 39.23 -21.74 15.70
CA PRO A 303 40.32 -20.85 15.34
C PRO A 303 39.90 -19.41 15.64
N ALA A 304 40.79 -18.66 16.28
CA ALA A 304 40.60 -17.26 16.61
C ALA A 304 40.33 -16.45 15.32
N SER A 305 39.09 -16.08 15.08
CA SER A 305 38.73 -15.14 14.03
C SER A 305 38.81 -13.72 14.56
N ALA A 306 39.55 -12.89 13.87
CA ALA A 306 39.72 -11.48 14.12
C ALA A 306 38.38 -10.76 14.12
N ALA A 307 38.16 -9.93 15.12
CA ALA A 307 37.03 -9.05 15.22
C ALA A 307 37.03 -8.05 14.05
N MET A 308 36.02 -8.13 13.18
CA MET A 308 35.69 -7.05 12.26
C MET A 308 34.69 -6.12 12.93
N ASP A 309 35.15 -4.93 13.16
CA ASP A 309 34.42 -3.78 13.65
C ASP A 309 33.36 -3.34 12.60
N ASN A 310 32.10 -3.40 12.95
CA ASN A 310 31.02 -2.95 12.09
C ASN A 310 30.59 -1.55 12.56
N PRO A 311 30.73 -0.51 11.74
CA PRO A 311 30.26 0.82 12.12
C PRO A 311 28.71 0.87 12.07
N ARG A 312 28.10 1.20 13.20
CA ARG A 312 26.67 1.50 13.32
C ARG A 312 26.36 2.77 12.52
N GLN A 313 25.56 2.64 11.50
CA GLN A 313 24.92 3.77 10.82
C GLN A 313 23.67 4.20 11.60
N ASP A 314 23.80 5.30 12.33
CA ASP A 314 22.67 6.07 12.86
C ASP A 314 21.99 6.84 11.71
N SER A 315 20.86 6.36 11.26
CA SER A 315 19.98 7.11 10.36
C SER A 315 18.92 7.88 11.18
N ARG A 316 19.20 9.13 11.49
CA ARG A 316 18.20 10.08 12.00
C ARG A 316 17.34 10.59 10.83
N SER A 317 16.14 10.04 10.66
CA SER A 317 15.13 10.64 9.80
C SER A 317 14.39 11.74 10.55
N ARG A 318 14.63 13.00 10.14
CA ARG A 318 13.81 14.15 10.51
C ARG A 318 12.47 14.06 9.79
N ALA A 319 11.39 13.80 10.52
CA ALA A 319 10.02 13.97 10.03
C ALA A 319 9.70 15.48 10.06
N MET A 320 9.44 16.05 8.88
CA MET A 320 8.80 17.36 8.74
C MET A 320 7.30 17.22 9.06
N ALA A 321 6.86 17.82 10.13
CA ALA A 321 5.44 18.01 10.43
C ALA A 321 4.86 19.07 9.48
N LYS A 322 3.94 18.66 8.62
CA LYS A 322 3.14 19.57 7.80
C LYS A 322 1.88 19.92 8.57
N THR A 323 1.76 21.18 8.96
CA THR A 323 0.59 21.75 9.62
C THR A 323 -0.60 21.68 8.67
N LEU A 324 -1.68 21.01 9.06
CA LEU A 324 -2.96 21.00 8.35
C LEU A 324 -3.87 22.06 8.97
N GLU A 325 -4.29 23.00 8.14
CA GLU A 325 -5.35 23.97 8.45
C GLU A 325 -6.71 23.27 8.69
N PRO A 326 -7.58 23.81 9.55
CA PRO A 326 -8.87 23.23 9.83
C PRO A 326 -9.80 23.38 8.61
N ALA A 327 -10.24 22.27 8.07
CA ALA A 327 -11.25 22.23 7.00
C ALA A 327 -12.64 22.57 7.55
N ALA A 328 -13.29 23.54 6.90
CA ALA A 328 -14.69 23.87 7.09
C ALA A 328 -15.61 22.65 6.88
N GLU A 329 -16.67 22.57 7.67
CA GLU A 329 -17.74 21.57 7.54
C GLU A 329 -18.30 21.59 6.11
N ARG A 330 -17.99 20.52 5.37
CA ARG A 330 -18.65 20.21 4.09
C ARG A 330 -19.65 19.11 4.35
N GLU A 331 -20.85 19.23 3.77
CA GLU A 331 -21.84 18.17 3.73
C GLU A 331 -21.16 16.85 3.32
N LYS A 332 -21.39 15.81 4.13
CA LYS A 332 -20.85 14.48 3.88
C LYS A 332 -21.50 13.93 2.61
N ALA A 333 -20.72 13.80 1.54
CA ALA A 333 -21.13 13.01 0.40
C ALA A 333 -21.31 11.55 0.87
N ASP A 334 -22.45 10.95 0.57
CA ASP A 334 -22.72 9.54 0.87
C ASP A 334 -21.81 8.66 0.01
N GLU A 335 -20.78 8.10 0.65
CA GLU A 335 -19.93 7.09 0.07
C GLU A 335 -20.66 5.75 0.07
N GLN A 336 -20.81 5.12 -1.09
CA GLN A 336 -21.47 3.82 -1.22
C GLN A 336 -20.67 2.74 -0.46
N GLN A 337 -21.39 1.86 0.25
CA GLN A 337 -20.79 0.74 1.00
C GLN A 337 -20.72 -0.52 0.15
N ALA A 338 -19.68 -1.33 0.36
CA ALA A 338 -19.54 -2.64 -0.28
C ALA A 338 -20.55 -3.64 0.28
N VAL A 339 -20.94 -4.60 -0.55
CA VAL A 339 -21.74 -5.76 -0.13
C VAL A 339 -20.79 -6.90 0.23
N ALA A 340 -20.88 -7.39 1.48
CA ALA A 340 -20.10 -8.54 1.93
C ALA A 340 -20.83 -9.84 1.51
N GLU A 341 -20.11 -10.72 0.80
CA GLU A 341 -20.53 -12.12 0.56
C GLU A 341 -19.68 -13.01 1.46
N VAL A 342 -20.32 -13.59 2.46
CA VAL A 342 -19.68 -14.47 3.44
C VAL A 342 -19.87 -15.92 3.00
N GLY A 343 -18.79 -16.56 2.56
CA GLY A 343 -18.71 -18.01 2.36
C GLY A 343 -18.15 -18.69 3.61
N GLY A 344 -18.33 -20.02 3.75
CA GLY A 344 -17.90 -20.76 4.94
C GLY A 344 -16.42 -20.61 5.31
N PHE A 345 -15.54 -20.24 4.37
CA PHE A 345 -14.09 -20.11 4.58
C PHE A 345 -13.51 -18.77 4.08
N GLN A 346 -14.32 -17.91 3.49
CA GLN A 346 -13.85 -16.66 2.90
C GLN A 346 -14.90 -15.57 2.95
N VAL A 347 -14.44 -14.33 2.96
CA VAL A 347 -15.31 -13.17 2.78
C VAL A 347 -14.85 -12.38 1.57
N VAL A 348 -15.79 -12.02 0.71
CA VAL A 348 -15.58 -11.17 -0.45
C VAL A 348 -16.43 -9.91 -0.28
N PHE A 349 -15.79 -8.76 -0.31
CA PHE A 349 -16.46 -7.47 -0.29
C PHE A 349 -16.52 -6.92 -1.71
N LYS A 350 -17.71 -6.84 -2.29
CA LYS A 350 -17.94 -6.25 -3.60
C LYS A 350 -18.08 -4.73 -3.46
N ILE A 351 -17.16 -4.00 -4.07
CA ILE A 351 -17.21 -2.53 -4.09
C ILE A 351 -18.32 -2.09 -5.06
N PRO A 352 -19.29 -1.28 -4.61
CA PRO A 352 -20.39 -0.86 -5.45
C PRO A 352 -19.92 0.07 -6.57
N GLY A 353 -20.58 -0.05 -7.74
CA GLY A 353 -20.19 0.68 -8.94
C GLY A 353 -18.94 0.14 -9.60
N ARG A 354 -18.43 0.90 -10.54
CA ARG A 354 -17.18 0.60 -11.25
C ARG A 354 -16.09 1.56 -10.80
N VAL A 355 -14.90 1.04 -10.59
CA VAL A 355 -13.78 1.77 -10.00
C VAL A 355 -12.59 1.70 -10.93
N SER A 356 -11.77 2.77 -10.96
CA SER A 356 -10.48 2.77 -11.67
C SER A 356 -9.34 2.76 -10.66
N VAL A 357 -8.33 1.91 -10.91
CA VAL A 357 -7.09 1.80 -10.12
C VAL A 357 -5.92 1.73 -11.07
N GLY A 358 -5.17 2.82 -11.20
CA GLY A 358 -4.00 2.91 -12.08
C GLY A 358 -2.78 2.16 -11.53
N ALA A 359 -1.93 1.65 -12.42
CA ALA A 359 -0.73 0.89 -12.06
C ALA A 359 0.36 1.72 -11.35
N SER A 360 0.31 3.04 -11.45
CA SER A 360 1.31 3.98 -10.90
C SER A 360 0.72 5.07 -10.01
N GLU A 361 -0.58 5.00 -9.69
CA GLU A 361 -1.29 6.04 -8.94
C GLU A 361 -1.07 5.98 -7.41
N GLY A 362 -0.31 5.02 -6.90
CA GLY A 362 -0.13 4.79 -5.47
C GLY A 362 -1.29 4.03 -4.83
N ALA A 363 -1.50 4.22 -3.52
CA ALA A 363 -2.53 3.52 -2.77
C ALA A 363 -3.92 4.15 -2.97
N LYS A 364 -4.92 3.34 -3.32
CA LYS A 364 -6.32 3.76 -3.39
C LYS A 364 -7.10 3.24 -2.19
N ASN A 365 -7.73 4.16 -1.45
CA ASN A 365 -8.53 3.84 -0.28
C ASN A 365 -10.03 3.84 -0.63
N LEU A 366 -10.69 2.72 -0.37
CA LEU A 366 -12.11 2.53 -0.64
C LEU A 366 -12.84 2.14 0.65
N ARG A 367 -14.04 2.67 0.85
CA ARG A 367 -14.90 2.27 1.97
C ARG A 367 -15.47 0.89 1.68
N VAL A 368 -15.36 -0.01 2.68
CA VAL A 368 -15.90 -1.38 2.61
C VAL A 368 -17.22 -1.46 3.36
N SER A 369 -17.24 -1.07 4.63
CA SER A 369 -18.45 -1.07 5.44
C SER A 369 -18.38 -0.02 6.54
N THR A 370 -19.54 0.30 7.12
CA THR A 370 -19.67 1.15 8.30
C THR A 370 -20.63 0.46 9.26
N ALA A 371 -20.18 0.25 10.49
CA ALA A 371 -21.00 -0.29 11.57
C ALA A 371 -21.17 0.75 12.66
N THR A 372 -22.40 0.91 13.16
CA THR A 372 -22.68 1.70 14.35
C THR A 372 -22.91 0.75 15.51
N ILE A 373 -22.10 0.85 16.53
CA ILE A 373 -22.00 -0.09 17.64
C ILE A 373 -22.27 0.67 18.94
N ALA A 374 -22.99 0.07 19.87
CA ALA A 374 -23.11 0.56 21.24
C ALA A 374 -21.93 -0.02 22.06
N PRO A 375 -20.91 0.78 22.40
CA PRO A 375 -19.76 0.29 23.13
C PRO A 375 -20.00 0.36 24.63
N ASP A 376 -19.34 -0.53 25.38
CA ASP A 376 -19.14 -0.37 26.82
C ASP A 376 -17.89 0.46 27.06
N LEU A 377 -18.03 1.58 27.76
CA LEU A 377 -16.93 2.48 28.08
C LEU A 377 -16.35 2.20 29.47
N ALA A 378 -15.03 2.22 29.57
CA ALA A 378 -14.31 2.14 30.84
C ALA A 378 -13.09 3.06 30.84
N ALA A 379 -12.78 3.67 31.98
CA ALA A 379 -11.52 4.33 32.23
C ALA A 379 -10.56 3.31 32.83
N ARG A 380 -9.48 2.94 32.12
CA ARG A 380 -8.49 1.95 32.53
C ARG A 380 -7.18 2.63 32.91
N SER A 381 -6.54 2.18 33.98
CA SER A 381 -5.22 2.66 34.40
C SER A 381 -4.36 1.57 35.01
N VAL A 382 -3.05 1.71 34.86
CA VAL A 382 -2.01 0.90 35.48
C VAL A 382 -1.11 1.83 36.31
N PRO A 383 -1.55 2.29 37.50
CA PRO A 383 -0.93 3.40 38.22
C PRO A 383 0.50 3.16 38.66
N VAL A 384 0.91 1.91 38.79
CA VAL A 384 2.30 1.51 39.09
C VAL A 384 3.27 1.88 37.97
N ILE A 385 2.78 2.03 36.73
CA ILE A 385 3.55 2.42 35.55
C ILE A 385 3.26 3.87 35.19
N ASP A 386 1.96 4.21 35.05
CA ASP A 386 1.47 5.55 34.67
C ASP A 386 0.10 5.77 35.32
N PRO A 387 -0.07 6.78 36.19
CA PRO A 387 -1.35 7.05 36.86
C PRO A 387 -2.42 7.67 35.94
N THR A 388 -2.12 7.85 34.64
CA THR A 388 -3.10 8.36 33.68
C THR A 388 -4.22 7.34 33.48
N ALA A 389 -5.48 7.81 33.52
CA ALA A 389 -6.62 7.03 33.08
C ALA A 389 -6.77 7.12 31.55
N PHE A 390 -6.96 6.00 30.88
CA PHE A 390 -7.21 5.93 29.44
C PHE A 390 -8.63 5.46 29.19
N LEU A 391 -9.36 6.19 28.32
CA LEU A 391 -10.69 5.77 27.90
C LEU A 391 -10.57 4.59 26.94
N GLU A 392 -11.21 3.48 27.29
CA GLU A 392 -11.33 2.27 26.50
C GLU A 392 -12.80 2.04 26.12
N ALA A 393 -13.04 1.69 24.87
CA ALA A 393 -14.34 1.21 24.42
C ALA A 393 -14.22 -0.27 24.06
N SER A 394 -15.10 -1.09 24.63
CA SER A 394 -15.22 -2.52 24.32
C SER A 394 -16.54 -2.82 23.66
N PHE A 395 -16.55 -3.75 22.71
CA PHE A 395 -17.73 -4.22 22.03
C PHE A 395 -17.59 -5.65 21.54
N THR A 396 -18.69 -6.34 21.36
CA THR A 396 -18.71 -7.66 20.74
C THR A 396 -18.86 -7.52 19.22
N GLN A 397 -18.01 -8.19 18.47
CA GLN A 397 -18.10 -8.27 17.01
C GLN A 397 -19.30 -9.14 16.62
N ASN A 398 -20.34 -8.54 16.04
CA ASN A 398 -21.59 -9.23 15.71
C ASN A 398 -21.75 -9.55 14.22
N GLU A 399 -20.86 -8.99 13.35
CA GLU A 399 -20.93 -9.25 11.91
C GLU A 399 -20.31 -10.61 11.57
N GLU A 400 -20.86 -11.29 10.56
CA GLU A 400 -20.29 -12.53 10.04
C GLU A 400 -18.89 -12.34 9.45
N ALA A 401 -18.63 -11.15 8.86
CA ALA A 401 -17.34 -10.80 8.32
C ALA A 401 -16.35 -10.45 9.44
N PRO A 402 -15.25 -11.19 9.62
CA PRO A 402 -14.30 -10.94 10.69
C PRO A 402 -13.59 -9.60 10.51
N LEU A 403 -13.14 -9.02 11.62
CA LEU A 403 -12.17 -7.94 11.61
C LEU A 403 -10.78 -8.52 11.32
N LEU A 404 -10.10 -7.96 10.34
CA LEU A 404 -8.74 -8.37 9.98
C LEU A 404 -7.72 -7.47 10.68
N PRO A 405 -6.50 -7.96 10.96
CA PRO A 405 -5.44 -7.12 11.49
C PRO A 405 -5.13 -5.97 10.54
N GLY A 406 -5.10 -4.74 11.06
CA GLY A 406 -4.87 -3.55 10.24
C GLY A 406 -4.66 -2.27 11.05
N ARG A 407 -4.25 -1.22 10.37
CA ARG A 407 -4.10 0.11 10.99
C ARG A 407 -5.47 0.71 11.27
N ILE A 408 -5.61 1.38 12.42
CA ILE A 408 -6.83 2.08 12.82
C ILE A 408 -6.51 3.52 13.18
N ALA A 409 -7.32 4.44 12.67
CA ALA A 409 -7.35 5.84 13.08
C ALA A 409 -8.43 6.03 14.15
N ILE A 410 -8.07 6.64 15.28
CA ILE A 410 -8.92 6.78 16.46
C ILE A 410 -9.38 8.23 16.56
N TYR A 411 -10.70 8.43 16.65
CA TYR A 411 -11.34 9.72 16.85
C TYR A 411 -12.26 9.65 18.07
N ARG A 412 -12.22 10.68 18.91
CA ARG A 412 -13.11 10.85 20.06
C ARG A 412 -13.81 12.21 19.97
N ASP A 413 -15.13 12.23 19.99
CA ASP A 413 -15.96 13.43 19.91
C ASP A 413 -15.56 14.37 18.74
N GLY A 414 -15.27 13.78 17.56
CA GLY A 414 -14.86 14.48 16.36
C GLY A 414 -13.37 14.84 16.27
N VAL A 415 -12.59 14.64 17.35
CA VAL A 415 -11.16 14.96 17.40
C VAL A 415 -10.31 13.72 17.14
N PHE A 416 -9.29 13.83 16.29
CA PHE A 416 -8.30 12.79 16.09
C PHE A 416 -7.44 12.62 17.34
N VAL A 417 -7.43 11.43 17.92
CA VAL A 417 -6.68 11.10 19.14
C VAL A 417 -5.35 10.43 18.84
N GLY A 418 -5.33 9.59 17.81
CA GLY A 418 -4.12 8.84 17.47
C GLY A 418 -4.36 7.72 16.47
N ARG A 419 -3.33 6.89 16.32
CA ARG A 419 -3.37 5.68 15.49
C ARG A 419 -3.06 4.48 16.36
N GLY A 420 -3.74 3.38 16.06
CA GLY A 420 -3.54 2.10 16.71
C GLY A 420 -3.48 0.96 15.72
N HIS A 421 -3.65 -0.23 16.24
CA HIS A 421 -3.71 -1.46 15.45
C HIS A 421 -4.97 -2.24 15.84
N MET A 422 -5.77 -2.61 14.85
CA MET A 422 -6.89 -3.53 14.99
C MET A 422 -6.34 -4.94 15.00
N THR A 423 -6.67 -5.72 16.03
CA THR A 423 -6.38 -7.15 16.07
C THR A 423 -7.41 -7.95 15.29
N ALA A 424 -7.07 -9.19 14.93
CA ALA A 424 -8.08 -10.09 14.38
C ALA A 424 -9.19 -10.33 15.40
N ALA A 425 -10.44 -10.29 14.94
CA ALA A 425 -11.59 -10.67 15.76
C ALA A 425 -12.66 -11.33 14.89
N GLY A 426 -13.04 -12.54 15.26
CA GLY A 426 -14.16 -13.26 14.68
C GLY A 426 -15.50 -12.78 15.25
N LYS A 427 -16.58 -13.39 14.75
CA LYS A 427 -17.91 -13.20 15.31
C LYS A 427 -17.93 -13.63 16.79
N ASP A 428 -18.68 -12.91 17.61
CA ASP A 428 -18.86 -13.10 19.06
C ASP A 428 -17.58 -12.84 19.91
N GLU A 429 -16.47 -12.41 19.30
CA GLU A 429 -15.28 -12.01 20.03
C GLU A 429 -15.34 -10.55 20.50
N THR A 430 -14.78 -10.31 21.69
CA THR A 430 -14.71 -8.96 22.29
C THR A 430 -13.52 -8.19 21.76
N VAL A 431 -13.78 -7.01 21.18
CA VAL A 431 -12.79 -6.04 20.73
C VAL A 431 -12.66 -4.91 21.73
N ARG A 432 -11.43 -4.47 22.02
CA ARG A 432 -11.12 -3.32 22.88
C ARG A 432 -10.28 -2.32 22.13
N LEU A 433 -10.69 -1.05 22.18
CA LEU A 433 -10.01 0.07 21.52
C LEU A 433 -9.78 1.20 22.51
N GLY A 434 -8.55 1.72 22.55
CA GLY A 434 -8.19 2.86 23.39
C GLY A 434 -8.50 4.19 22.68
N PHE A 435 -9.13 5.12 23.40
CA PHE A 435 -9.54 6.44 22.89
C PHE A 435 -8.79 7.60 23.57
N GLY A 436 -7.56 7.34 24.03
CA GLY A 436 -6.67 8.33 24.64
C GLY A 436 -6.94 8.59 26.10
N ALA A 437 -6.20 9.54 26.68
CA ALA A 437 -6.31 9.89 28.09
C ALA A 437 -7.67 10.51 28.44
N ASP A 438 -8.16 10.20 29.63
CA ASP A 438 -9.34 10.79 30.25
C ASP A 438 -8.92 11.64 31.45
N ASP A 439 -8.70 12.93 31.21
CA ASP A 439 -8.24 13.88 32.22
C ASP A 439 -9.25 14.17 33.33
N LYS A 440 -10.51 13.74 33.18
CA LYS A 440 -11.52 13.88 34.22
C LYS A 440 -11.45 12.79 35.27
N VAL A 441 -10.85 11.64 34.96
CA VAL A 441 -10.56 10.60 35.96
C VAL A 441 -9.16 10.84 36.52
N LYS A 442 -9.11 11.33 37.77
CA LYS A 442 -7.84 11.57 38.46
C LYS A 442 -7.45 10.38 39.28
N ILE A 443 -6.19 9.94 39.16
CA ILE A 443 -5.64 8.79 39.86
C ILE A 443 -4.33 9.23 40.52
N GLU A 444 -4.23 8.95 41.83
CA GLU A 444 -3.04 9.19 42.64
C GLU A 444 -2.59 7.86 43.21
N HIS A 445 -1.35 7.48 42.94
CA HIS A 445 -0.76 6.24 43.44
C HIS A 445 0.42 6.56 44.34
N SER A 446 0.43 6.01 45.56
CA SER A 446 1.45 6.27 46.56
C SER A 446 1.89 5.01 47.29
N VAL A 447 3.17 4.94 47.66
CA VAL A 447 3.72 3.92 48.53
C VAL A 447 3.41 4.30 49.98
N VAL A 448 2.62 3.50 50.68
CA VAL A 448 2.25 3.72 52.09
C VAL A 448 3.28 3.08 53.03
N LYS A 449 3.79 1.92 52.64
CA LYS A 449 4.76 1.19 53.46
C LYS A 449 5.75 0.44 52.56
N ARG A 450 7.02 0.55 52.93
CA ARG A 450 8.08 -0.32 52.45
C ARG A 450 8.91 -0.77 53.64
N ASN A 451 8.89 -2.06 53.96
CA ASN A 451 9.60 -2.62 55.07
C ASN A 451 10.39 -3.86 54.65
N GLU A 452 11.69 -3.73 54.62
CA GLU A 452 12.62 -4.84 54.42
C GLU A 452 13.11 -5.29 55.82
N GLY A 453 12.72 -6.49 56.23
CA GLY A 453 12.96 -6.99 57.56
C GLY A 453 13.43 -8.44 57.59
N SER A 454 13.61 -8.93 58.83
CA SER A 454 13.94 -10.31 59.10
C SER A 454 12.81 -10.93 59.95
N ALA A 455 12.40 -12.15 59.62
CA ALA A 455 11.37 -12.87 60.36
C ALA A 455 11.97 -14.05 61.13
N GLY A 456 11.68 -14.13 62.44
CA GLY A 456 12.07 -15.19 63.32
C GLY A 456 12.03 -14.73 64.78
N LEU A 457 11.47 -15.52 65.68
CA LEU A 457 11.27 -15.16 67.13
C LEU A 457 12.55 -15.28 67.96
N ILE A 458 13.49 -16.16 67.62
CA ILE A 458 14.72 -16.42 68.35
C ILE A 458 15.94 -16.49 67.42
N VAL A 459 15.78 -17.08 66.21
CA VAL A 459 16.80 -17.15 65.18
C VAL A 459 16.16 -16.69 63.84
N THR A 460 16.73 -15.68 63.26
CA THR A 460 16.25 -15.18 61.96
C THR A 460 16.59 -16.18 60.83
N THR A 461 15.59 -16.89 60.31
CA THR A 461 15.74 -17.91 59.27
C THR A 461 15.34 -17.41 57.90
N SER A 462 14.58 -16.30 57.81
CA SER A 462 14.09 -15.75 56.56
C SER A 462 14.16 -14.22 56.53
N LYS A 463 14.29 -13.68 55.33
CA LYS A 463 14.13 -12.26 55.01
C LYS A 463 12.74 -12.00 54.44
N THR A 464 12.24 -10.80 54.64
CA THR A 464 10.94 -10.37 54.14
C THR A 464 11.03 -8.99 53.48
N ASP A 465 10.32 -8.79 52.36
CA ASP A 465 10.01 -7.49 51.77
C ASP A 465 8.48 -7.31 51.79
N GLU A 466 8.02 -6.34 52.54
CA GLU A 466 6.60 -6.00 52.66
C GLU A 466 6.36 -4.61 52.05
N ARG A 467 5.44 -4.54 51.09
CA ARG A 467 5.06 -3.28 50.46
C ARG A 467 3.55 -3.08 50.55
N ALA A 468 3.16 -1.83 50.78
CA ALA A 468 1.77 -1.42 50.75
C ALA A 468 1.63 -0.13 49.96
N PHE A 469 0.63 -0.12 49.10
CA PHE A 469 0.31 0.97 48.19
C PHE A 469 -1.11 1.46 48.48
N LYS A 470 -1.34 2.73 48.16
CA LYS A 470 -2.67 3.33 48.17
C LYS A 470 -2.89 4.01 46.82
N THR A 471 -3.99 3.66 46.17
CA THR A 471 -4.45 4.30 44.95
C THR A 471 -5.75 5.03 45.22
N VAL A 472 -5.76 6.35 45.05
CA VAL A 472 -6.94 7.21 45.22
C VAL A 472 -7.47 7.56 43.82
N ILE A 473 -8.72 7.24 43.56
CA ILE A 473 -9.38 7.43 42.26
C ILE A 473 -10.52 8.43 42.43
N ARG A 474 -10.58 9.47 41.60
CA ARG A 474 -11.67 10.44 41.59
C ARG A 474 -12.29 10.48 40.22
N ASN A 475 -13.60 10.25 40.15
CA ASN A 475 -14.40 10.51 38.95
C ASN A 475 -14.80 11.99 38.88
N GLY A 476 -14.24 12.75 37.97
CA GLY A 476 -14.60 14.16 37.71
C GLY A 476 -15.64 14.37 36.61
N HIS A 477 -16.24 13.29 36.09
CA HIS A 477 -17.39 13.38 35.18
C HIS A 477 -18.66 13.70 35.96
N ASP A 478 -19.67 14.21 35.27
CA ASP A 478 -21.03 14.45 35.76
C ASP A 478 -21.97 13.25 35.55
N PHE A 479 -21.41 12.12 35.07
CA PHE A 479 -22.08 10.83 34.88
C PHE A 479 -21.27 9.69 35.51
N PRO A 480 -21.90 8.55 35.80
CA PRO A 480 -21.20 7.38 36.28
C PRO A 480 -20.34 6.78 35.17
N ILE A 481 -19.13 6.34 35.53
CA ILE A 481 -18.22 5.68 34.59
C ILE A 481 -17.61 4.44 35.23
N ARG A 482 -17.46 3.36 34.46
CA ARG A 482 -16.72 2.18 34.89
C ARG A 482 -15.24 2.50 34.91
N ILE A 483 -14.57 2.21 36.04
CA ILE A 483 -13.12 2.38 36.20
C ILE A 483 -12.51 1.02 36.49
N ALA A 484 -11.40 0.72 35.82
CA ALA A 484 -10.62 -0.50 36.00
C ALA A 484 -9.17 -0.13 36.33
N ILE A 485 -8.71 -0.52 37.51
CA ILE A 485 -7.34 -0.31 37.98
C ILE A 485 -6.61 -1.65 37.94
N GLU A 486 -5.47 -1.71 37.29
CA GLU A 486 -4.62 -2.89 37.24
C GLU A 486 -3.37 -2.66 38.10
N ASP A 487 -2.96 -3.69 38.83
CA ASP A 487 -1.68 -3.74 39.54
C ASP A 487 -1.15 -5.18 39.53
N GLN A 488 0.05 -5.40 40.04
CA GLN A 488 0.70 -6.70 39.95
C GLN A 488 1.19 -7.20 41.31
N LEU A 489 0.78 -8.42 41.68
CA LEU A 489 1.36 -9.21 42.77
C LEU A 489 2.59 -9.93 42.21
N PRO A 490 3.78 -9.83 42.86
CA PRO A 490 4.93 -10.63 42.45
C PRO A 490 4.58 -12.12 42.39
N VAL A 491 5.18 -12.86 41.48
CA VAL A 491 5.02 -14.32 41.38
C VAL A 491 6.38 -14.98 41.44
N SER A 492 6.45 -16.18 42.04
CA SER A 492 7.67 -16.97 42.08
C SER A 492 7.43 -18.37 41.51
N GLU A 493 8.43 -18.91 40.84
CA GLU A 493 8.50 -20.31 40.42
C GLU A 493 9.34 -21.16 41.39
N ASN A 494 10.01 -20.51 42.36
CA ASN A 494 10.82 -21.18 43.36
C ASN A 494 10.00 -21.37 44.65
N GLU A 495 9.86 -22.61 45.10
CA GLU A 495 9.10 -22.99 46.28
C GLU A 495 9.62 -22.36 47.58
N GLU A 496 10.90 -22.00 47.64
CA GLU A 496 11.51 -21.35 48.80
C GLU A 496 11.12 -19.87 48.93
N ILE A 497 10.57 -19.25 47.85
CA ILE A 497 10.13 -17.87 47.86
C ILE A 497 8.61 -17.83 47.93
N GLN A 498 8.12 -17.41 49.09
CA GLN A 498 6.69 -17.29 49.34
C GLN A 498 6.22 -15.87 49.10
N VAL A 499 5.17 -15.73 48.29
CA VAL A 499 4.50 -14.46 48.03
C VAL A 499 3.08 -14.54 48.55
N GLU A 500 2.69 -13.58 49.36
CA GLU A 500 1.35 -13.48 49.92
C GLU A 500 0.76 -12.07 49.75
N MET A 501 -0.51 -12.00 49.41
CA MET A 501 -1.28 -10.77 49.47
C MET A 501 -1.75 -10.57 50.91
N LEU A 502 -1.54 -9.38 51.46
CA LEU A 502 -1.88 -9.09 52.84
C LEU A 502 -3.36 -8.78 53.03
N PRO A 503 -3.94 -9.06 54.21
CA PRO A 503 -5.37 -8.81 54.51
C PRO A 503 -5.80 -7.35 54.41
N SER A 504 -4.86 -6.40 54.45
CA SER A 504 -5.13 -4.97 54.24
C SER A 504 -5.41 -4.60 52.79
N THR A 505 -5.30 -5.56 51.87
CA THR A 505 -5.62 -5.36 50.46
C THR A 505 -7.11 -5.28 50.21
N THR A 506 -7.58 -4.26 49.50
CA THR A 506 -8.94 -4.23 48.95
C THR A 506 -9.13 -5.45 48.04
N PRO A 507 -10.15 -6.30 48.24
CA PRO A 507 -10.30 -7.47 47.39
C PRO A 507 -10.36 -7.12 45.89
N PRO A 508 -9.51 -7.71 45.03
CA PRO A 508 -9.57 -7.48 43.59
C PRO A 508 -10.82 -8.13 43.00
N THR A 509 -11.32 -7.56 41.93
CA THR A 509 -12.48 -8.09 41.16
C THR A 509 -12.07 -9.22 40.21
N ALA A 510 -10.82 -9.22 39.79
CA ALA A 510 -10.24 -10.30 38.98
C ALA A 510 -8.77 -10.52 39.39
N THR A 511 -8.33 -11.79 39.28
CA THR A 511 -6.94 -12.21 39.47
C THR A 511 -6.45 -12.94 38.23
N ASN A 512 -5.16 -12.85 37.93
CA ASN A 512 -4.55 -13.41 36.71
C ASN A 512 -5.23 -12.90 35.43
N LEU A 513 -5.45 -11.61 35.38
CA LEU A 513 -6.17 -10.95 34.29
C LEU A 513 -5.57 -11.32 32.91
N HIS A 514 -6.38 -11.81 31.98
CA HIS A 514 -5.97 -12.28 30.67
C HIS A 514 -4.85 -13.34 30.71
N ASP A 515 -4.96 -14.32 31.61
CA ASP A 515 -4.00 -15.40 31.83
C ASP A 515 -2.58 -14.93 32.25
N ARG A 516 -2.43 -13.64 32.64
CA ARG A 516 -1.18 -13.09 33.18
C ARG A 516 -1.13 -13.32 34.68
N ARG A 517 -0.28 -14.28 35.13
CA ARG A 517 -0.10 -14.61 36.55
C ARG A 517 0.27 -13.36 37.34
N GLY A 518 -0.41 -13.17 38.46
CA GLY A 518 -0.15 -12.08 39.40
C GLY A 518 -0.75 -10.72 39.00
N VAL A 519 -1.33 -10.56 37.78
CA VAL A 519 -2.01 -9.33 37.43
C VAL A 519 -3.41 -9.30 38.04
N LEU A 520 -3.69 -8.25 38.79
CA LEU A 520 -4.92 -8.03 39.54
C LEU A 520 -5.70 -6.87 38.91
N GLU A 521 -7.05 -6.93 38.96
CA GLU A 521 -7.92 -5.85 38.55
C GLU A 521 -8.91 -5.47 39.64
N TRP A 522 -9.13 -4.18 39.85
CA TRP A 522 -10.23 -3.62 40.61
C TRP A 522 -11.13 -2.84 39.66
N ALA A 523 -12.23 -3.45 39.26
CA ALA A 523 -13.24 -2.83 38.37
C ALA A 523 -14.49 -2.46 39.16
N PHE A 524 -14.95 -1.23 39.00
CA PHE A 524 -16.11 -0.70 39.69
C PHE A 524 -16.76 0.44 38.90
N GLU A 525 -18.01 0.70 39.17
CA GLU A 525 -18.70 1.89 38.68
C GLU A 525 -18.53 3.04 39.67
N ALA A 526 -17.93 4.14 39.25
CA ALA A 526 -17.74 5.34 40.04
C ALA A 526 -18.83 6.37 39.70
N LYS A 527 -19.59 6.81 40.70
CA LYS A 527 -20.60 7.85 40.57
C LYS A 527 -19.95 9.22 40.26
N PRO A 528 -20.72 10.21 39.76
CA PRO A 528 -20.23 11.56 39.61
C PRO A 528 -19.55 12.09 40.89
N ASN A 529 -18.34 12.64 40.75
CA ASN A 529 -17.52 13.18 41.83
C ASN A 529 -17.14 12.18 42.96
N GLU A 530 -17.39 10.89 42.79
CA GLU A 530 -17.00 9.88 43.75
C GLU A 530 -15.47 9.79 43.88
N VAL A 531 -15.02 9.63 45.12
CA VAL A 531 -13.62 9.33 45.44
C VAL A 531 -13.59 7.93 46.05
N LYS A 532 -12.73 7.08 45.50
CA LYS A 532 -12.54 5.70 46.00
C LYS A 532 -11.08 5.40 46.24
N ASP A 533 -10.81 4.77 47.37
CA ASP A 533 -9.50 4.32 47.76
C ASP A 533 -9.36 2.82 47.53
N ILE A 534 -8.25 2.42 46.94
CA ILE A 534 -7.82 1.02 46.80
C ILE A 534 -6.51 0.86 47.58
N GLY A 535 -6.52 0.00 48.57
CA GLY A 535 -5.30 -0.45 49.25
C GLY A 535 -4.81 -1.74 48.63
N PHE A 536 -3.52 -1.82 48.34
CA PHE A 536 -2.88 -3.04 47.86
C PHE A 536 -1.61 -3.29 48.64
N ALA A 537 -1.49 -4.48 49.27
CA ALA A 537 -0.32 -4.81 50.04
C ALA A 537 0.07 -6.28 49.88
N TRP A 538 1.34 -6.52 49.82
CA TRP A 538 1.89 -7.85 49.67
C TRP A 538 3.19 -8.03 50.44
N ARG A 539 3.58 -9.28 50.67
CA ARG A 539 4.82 -9.67 51.33
C ARG A 539 5.49 -10.79 50.54
N VAL A 540 6.81 -10.65 50.35
CA VAL A 540 7.68 -11.71 49.83
C VAL A 540 8.56 -12.19 50.98
N ARG A 541 8.70 -13.51 51.13
CA ARG A 541 9.57 -14.15 52.13
C ARG A 541 10.51 -15.13 51.43
N TRP A 542 11.79 -15.13 51.83
CA TRP A 542 12.81 -16.01 51.26
C TRP A 542 13.88 -16.37 52.29
N PRO A 543 14.71 -17.45 52.13
CA PRO A 543 15.79 -17.83 53.00
C PRO A 543 16.82 -16.70 53.21
N LYS A 544 17.33 -16.55 54.43
CA LYS A 544 18.24 -15.44 54.81
C LYS A 544 19.54 -15.41 54.02
N ASP A 545 20.05 -16.58 53.67
CA ASP A 545 21.33 -16.81 52.98
C ASP A 545 21.25 -16.50 51.48
N LYS A 546 20.05 -16.26 50.94
CA LYS A 546 19.81 -15.99 49.54
C LYS A 546 19.39 -14.54 49.30
N GLY A 547 19.66 -14.03 48.12
CA GLY A 547 19.14 -12.76 47.63
C GLY A 547 18.00 -13.00 46.61
N VAL A 548 17.02 -12.09 46.56
CA VAL A 548 15.98 -12.08 45.53
C VAL A 548 16.06 -10.80 44.72
N VAL A 549 15.73 -10.90 43.42
CA VAL A 549 15.61 -9.77 42.52
C VAL A 549 14.23 -9.86 41.88
N MET A 550 13.50 -8.75 41.82
CA MET A 550 12.23 -8.64 41.09
C MET A 550 12.53 -8.12 39.69
N MET A 551 12.22 -8.91 38.71
CA MET A 551 12.39 -8.56 37.28
C MET A 551 11.05 -8.72 36.58
N PRO A 552 10.75 -7.87 35.56
CA PRO A 552 9.59 -8.13 34.70
C PRO A 552 9.71 -9.52 34.07
N ALA A 553 8.62 -10.28 34.05
CA ALA A 553 8.56 -11.51 33.28
C ALA A 553 8.65 -11.12 31.80
N GLY A 554 9.56 -11.71 31.02
CA GLY A 554 9.82 -11.45 29.61
C GLY A 554 8.69 -11.90 28.70
#